data_29329289f269c08adf330cc0ae40ba33
#
_entry.id   29329289f269c08adf330cc0ae40ba33
#
_cell.length_a   1.000
_cell.length_b   1.000
_cell.length_c   1.000
_cell.angle_alpha   90.00
_cell.angle_beta   90.00
_cell.angle_gamma   90.00
#
_symmetry.space_group_name_H-M   'P 1'
#
loop_
_entity.id
_entity.type
_entity.pdbx_description
1 polymer ?
#
loop_
_entity_poly.entity_id
_entity_poly.type
_entity_poly.pdbx_seq_one_letter_code
_entity_poly.pdbx_strand_id
1 'polypeptide(L)'
;MMKLSWMARATDAEAFEQHLEFAGDIGLDVIDFHLSGMPRDPAFIMRIKRMCVDAGLLIGYLGGGKFVGPLEERSTRLDIGRKDVDTAALIGAQMLRVFARFKWPETVEEQERFWGPMIEDFQIISEYAAAKGVVIGLQNHNHSSFAMNADQVLRILKDVERPKFTYLMDTGQWKGAGGGSPRGWRDMKLDIYRDYMERVAPHTTLVRAKIYKIDNGWEEWLDYPRIFKILRQNDFNGTVSIVFEGGQPPRNRFDAQECIKLAAGHLRDVMALSYLYH
;
A
#
# COMPACT_ATOMS: atom_id res chain seq x y z
N MET A 1 11.93 10.89 -11.18
CA MET A 1 12.56 9.60 -10.80
C MET A 1 11.72 8.96 -9.70
N MET A 2 11.43 7.66 -9.81
CA MET A 2 10.73 6.91 -8.75
C MET A 2 11.50 7.02 -7.43
N LYS A 3 10.76 7.07 -6.31
CA LYS A 3 11.32 7.15 -4.95
C LYS A 3 11.11 5.83 -4.23
N LEU A 4 12.04 5.47 -3.36
CA LEU A 4 11.94 4.27 -2.55
C LEU A 4 11.48 4.62 -1.14
N SER A 5 10.53 3.87 -0.60
CA SER A 5 10.06 3.99 0.78
C SER A 5 9.96 2.64 1.48
N TRP A 6 9.74 2.70 2.77
CA TRP A 6 9.46 1.54 3.61
C TRP A 6 8.41 1.89 4.64
N MET A 7 7.54 0.93 4.96
CA MET A 7 6.50 1.11 5.95
C MET A 7 6.99 0.79 7.36
N ALA A 8 7.20 1.83 8.15
CA ALA A 8 7.58 1.75 9.56
C ALA A 8 6.37 1.74 10.50
N ARG A 9 6.62 1.49 11.78
CA ARG A 9 5.66 1.64 12.87
C ARG A 9 6.12 2.73 13.81
N ALA A 10 5.25 3.67 14.14
CA ALA A 10 5.48 4.75 15.09
C ALA A 10 4.62 4.53 16.34
N THR A 11 4.90 3.46 17.08
CA THR A 11 4.19 3.13 18.33
C THR A 11 4.64 3.98 19.50
N ASP A 12 5.92 4.34 19.52
CA ASP A 12 6.56 5.29 20.42
C ASP A 12 7.69 6.01 19.68
N ALA A 13 8.17 7.11 20.24
CA ALA A 13 9.14 7.97 19.56
C ALA A 13 10.55 7.40 19.56
N GLU A 14 10.94 6.66 20.60
CA GLU A 14 12.29 6.07 20.71
C GLU A 14 12.47 4.91 19.70
N ALA A 15 11.50 3.99 19.64
CA ALA A 15 11.51 2.93 18.65
C ALA A 15 11.43 3.49 17.21
N PHE A 16 10.75 4.63 17.03
CA PHE A 16 10.67 5.26 15.72
C PHE A 16 11.99 5.89 15.28
N GLU A 17 12.78 6.42 16.19
CA GLU A 17 14.12 6.95 15.90
C GLU A 17 15.03 5.89 15.27
N GLN A 18 15.01 4.67 15.79
CA GLN A 18 15.73 3.52 15.22
C GLN A 18 15.24 3.18 13.79
N HIS A 19 13.96 3.37 13.51
CA HIS A 19 13.43 3.19 12.15
C HIS A 19 13.92 4.28 11.18
N LEU A 20 14.08 5.52 11.67
CA LEU A 20 14.63 6.60 10.84
C LEU A 20 16.12 6.41 10.55
N GLU A 21 16.92 6.00 11.55
CA GLU A 21 18.33 5.65 11.36
C GLU A 21 18.45 4.55 10.30
N PHE A 22 17.71 3.45 10.47
CA PHE A 22 17.70 2.36 9.50
C PHE A 22 17.27 2.81 8.10
N ALA A 23 16.25 3.66 7.98
CA ALA A 23 15.80 4.22 6.70
C ALA A 23 16.90 5.06 6.04
N GLY A 24 17.65 5.85 6.83
CA GLY A 24 18.80 6.61 6.37
C GLY A 24 19.94 5.71 5.91
N ASP A 25 20.30 4.69 6.69
CA ASP A 25 21.38 3.74 6.39
C ASP A 25 21.15 2.98 5.06
N ILE A 26 19.92 2.62 4.79
CA ILE A 26 19.55 1.98 3.51
C ILE A 26 19.19 2.99 2.41
N GLY A 27 19.34 4.30 2.67
CA GLY A 27 19.17 5.38 1.69
C GLY A 27 17.77 5.51 1.12
N LEU A 28 16.75 5.51 1.97
CA LEU A 28 15.38 5.77 1.54
C LEU A 28 15.12 7.26 1.33
N ASP A 29 14.20 7.56 0.41
CA ASP A 29 13.72 8.94 0.18
C ASP A 29 12.47 9.28 1.00
N VAL A 30 11.70 8.25 1.33
CA VAL A 30 10.33 8.38 1.88
C VAL A 30 10.13 7.34 2.99
N ILE A 31 9.34 7.70 3.99
CA ILE A 31 8.88 6.77 5.02
C ILE A 31 7.36 6.72 5.04
N ASP A 32 6.81 5.54 5.19
CA ASP A 32 5.37 5.28 5.28
C ASP A 32 5.03 4.79 6.69
N PHE A 33 3.78 5.01 7.13
CA PHE A 33 3.35 4.61 8.46
C PHE A 33 2.13 3.72 8.44
N HIS A 34 2.03 2.86 9.44
CA HIS A 34 0.79 2.16 9.74
C HIS A 34 0.12 2.81 10.96
N LEU A 35 -1.16 3.18 10.80
CA LEU A 35 -1.92 3.83 11.86
C LEU A 35 -2.23 2.93 13.06
N SER A 36 -2.17 1.61 12.89
CA SER A 36 -2.36 0.66 13.99
C SER A 36 -1.23 0.78 15.01
N GLY A 37 -1.60 1.04 16.26
CA GLY A 37 -0.66 1.24 17.37
C GLY A 37 -0.03 2.64 17.43
N MET A 38 -0.24 3.49 16.44
CA MET A 38 0.25 4.88 16.45
C MET A 38 -0.62 5.73 17.38
N PRO A 39 -0.04 6.41 18.38
CA PRO A 39 -0.76 7.40 19.19
C PRO A 39 -1.35 8.53 18.32
N ARG A 40 -2.59 8.93 18.64
CA ARG A 40 -3.32 9.96 17.88
C ARG A 40 -3.26 11.33 18.54
N ASP A 41 -2.46 11.46 19.60
CA ASP A 41 -2.21 12.74 20.23
C ASP A 41 -1.47 13.69 19.25
N PRO A 42 -1.96 14.93 19.05
CA PRO A 42 -1.35 15.87 18.14
C PRO A 42 0.10 16.19 18.44
N ALA A 43 0.50 16.25 19.72
CA ALA A 43 1.89 16.52 20.10
C ALA A 43 2.81 15.37 19.68
N PHE A 44 2.37 14.11 19.86
CA PHE A 44 3.09 12.94 19.36
C PHE A 44 3.24 12.97 17.85
N ILE A 45 2.14 13.21 17.10
CA ILE A 45 2.15 13.26 15.64
C ILE A 45 3.12 14.34 15.14
N MET A 46 3.10 15.53 15.76
CA MET A 46 4.02 16.61 15.39
C MET A 46 5.48 16.30 15.74
N ARG A 47 5.74 15.56 16.83
CA ARG A 47 7.07 15.06 17.15
C ARG A 47 7.58 14.10 16.06
N ILE A 48 6.78 13.12 15.67
CA ILE A 48 7.14 12.17 14.58
C ILE A 48 7.39 12.93 13.27
N LYS A 49 6.53 13.88 12.92
CA LYS A 49 6.73 14.73 11.74
C LYS A 49 8.08 15.47 11.80
N ARG A 50 8.40 16.07 12.93
CA ARG A 50 9.68 16.79 13.13
C ARG A 50 10.88 15.86 12.95
N MET A 51 10.83 14.66 13.53
CA MET A 51 11.89 13.66 13.39
C MET A 51 12.12 13.27 11.92
N CYS A 52 11.05 13.11 11.13
CA CYS A 52 11.18 12.84 9.68
C CYS A 52 11.84 14.02 8.93
N VAL A 53 11.45 15.25 9.25
CA VAL A 53 12.03 16.45 8.63
C VAL A 53 13.53 16.57 8.99
N ASP A 54 13.88 16.36 10.25
CA ASP A 54 15.27 16.42 10.71
C ASP A 54 16.14 15.31 10.09
N ALA A 55 15.54 14.15 9.78
CA ALA A 55 16.18 13.05 9.05
C ALA A 55 16.19 13.24 7.51
N GLY A 56 15.59 14.30 6.99
CA GLY A 56 15.50 14.55 5.54
C GLY A 56 14.56 13.61 4.78
N LEU A 57 13.67 12.89 5.47
CA LEU A 57 12.73 11.92 4.88
C LEU A 57 11.39 12.57 4.59
N LEU A 58 10.87 12.34 3.39
CA LEU A 58 9.49 12.68 3.05
C LEU A 58 8.52 11.69 3.71
N ILE A 59 7.31 12.14 4.03
CA ILE A 59 6.25 11.27 4.53
C ILE A 59 5.36 10.87 3.35
N GLY A 60 5.27 9.57 3.07
CA GLY A 60 4.53 9.00 1.96
C GLY A 60 3.05 8.77 2.30
N TYR A 61 2.66 7.54 2.61
CA TYR A 61 1.28 7.23 2.95
C TYR A 61 1.11 6.74 4.39
N LEU A 62 -0.10 6.97 4.92
CA LEU A 62 -0.57 6.30 6.13
C LEU A 62 -1.45 5.11 5.76
N GLY A 63 -1.17 3.95 6.38
CA GLY A 63 -2.03 2.77 6.26
C GLY A 63 -3.16 2.81 7.28
N GLY A 64 -4.38 3.06 6.84
CA GLY A 64 -5.58 3.14 7.69
C GLY A 64 -6.83 2.65 6.96
N GLY A 65 -7.98 3.00 7.51
CA GLY A 65 -9.27 2.91 6.85
C GLY A 65 -9.85 1.51 6.65
N LYS A 66 -10.94 1.23 7.36
CA LYS A 66 -11.86 0.13 7.08
C LYS A 66 -13.21 0.75 6.72
N PHE A 67 -13.53 0.77 5.42
CA PHE A 67 -14.74 1.41 4.91
C PHE A 67 -15.83 0.43 4.47
N VAL A 68 -15.64 -0.86 4.72
CA VAL A 68 -16.64 -1.89 4.47
C VAL A 68 -16.96 -2.60 5.76
N GLY A 69 -18.24 -2.82 6.04
CA GLY A 69 -18.71 -3.50 7.23
C GLY A 69 -20.21 -3.37 7.43
N PRO A 70 -20.75 -3.85 8.58
CA PRO A 70 -22.17 -3.79 8.90
C PRO A 70 -22.72 -2.37 8.77
N LEU A 71 -23.94 -2.23 8.26
CA LEU A 71 -24.55 -0.92 8.00
C LEU A 71 -24.79 -0.13 9.28
N GLU A 72 -25.12 -0.81 10.37
CA GLU A 72 -25.31 -0.24 11.70
C GLU A 72 -24.04 0.42 12.27
N GLU A 73 -22.85 0.01 11.81
CA GLU A 73 -21.57 0.59 12.22
C GLU A 73 -21.07 1.69 11.26
N ARG A 74 -21.83 2.01 10.21
CA ARG A 74 -21.38 2.89 9.13
C ARG A 74 -20.95 4.28 9.63
N SER A 75 -21.74 4.91 10.51
CA SER A 75 -21.38 6.23 11.04
C SER A 75 -20.07 6.20 11.83
N THR A 76 -19.89 5.19 12.67
CA THR A 76 -18.64 4.99 13.43
C THR A 76 -17.44 4.78 12.51
N ARG A 77 -17.59 4.00 11.44
CA ARG A 77 -16.51 3.80 10.45
C ARG A 77 -16.13 5.09 9.74
N LEU A 78 -17.12 5.89 9.33
CA LEU A 78 -16.87 7.20 8.71
C LEU A 78 -16.17 8.18 9.65
N ASP A 79 -16.54 8.20 10.93
CA ASP A 79 -15.89 9.04 11.93
C ASP A 79 -14.44 8.63 12.20
N ILE A 80 -14.17 7.32 12.23
CA ILE A 80 -12.80 6.80 12.29
C ILE A 80 -12.04 7.21 11.03
N GLY A 81 -12.65 7.07 9.85
CA GLY A 81 -12.05 7.48 8.59
C GLY A 81 -11.69 8.95 8.54
N ARG A 82 -12.55 9.83 9.02
CA ARG A 82 -12.26 11.28 9.13
C ARG A 82 -11.07 11.54 10.06
N LYS A 83 -11.01 10.89 11.22
CA LYS A 83 -9.86 10.98 12.15
C LYS A 83 -8.57 10.47 11.52
N ASP A 84 -8.64 9.42 10.69
CA ASP A 84 -7.48 8.92 9.93
C ASP A 84 -7.00 9.94 8.90
N VAL A 85 -7.92 10.60 8.19
CA VAL A 85 -7.60 11.70 7.28
C VAL A 85 -7.01 12.89 8.03
N ASP A 86 -7.57 13.29 9.18
CA ASP A 86 -7.04 14.38 10.00
C ASP A 86 -5.61 14.08 10.47
N THR A 87 -5.34 12.83 10.86
CA THR A 87 -4.00 12.38 11.21
C THR A 87 -3.04 12.46 10.01
N ALA A 88 -3.49 12.03 8.83
CA ALA A 88 -2.70 12.11 7.60
C ALA A 88 -2.35 13.57 7.24
N ALA A 89 -3.33 14.46 7.31
CA ALA A 89 -3.13 15.88 7.06
C ALA A 89 -2.16 16.52 8.08
N LEU A 90 -2.31 16.22 9.37
CA LEU A 90 -1.48 16.78 10.44
C LEU A 90 -0.01 16.35 10.30
N ILE A 91 0.23 15.06 10.06
CA ILE A 91 1.60 14.55 9.89
C ILE A 91 2.20 15.00 8.55
N GLY A 92 1.38 15.35 7.57
CA GLY A 92 1.80 15.74 6.22
C GLY A 92 1.96 14.56 5.26
N ALA A 93 1.25 13.46 5.52
CA ALA A 93 1.20 12.35 4.58
C ALA A 93 0.40 12.72 3.33
N GLN A 94 0.92 12.36 2.17
CA GLN A 94 0.28 12.66 0.89
C GLN A 94 -0.97 11.81 0.64
N MET A 95 -1.02 10.60 1.22
CA MET A 95 -2.07 9.64 0.96
C MET A 95 -2.50 8.89 2.21
N LEU A 96 -3.79 8.64 2.33
CA LEU A 96 -4.36 7.64 3.24
C LEU A 96 -4.70 6.38 2.43
N ARG A 97 -4.02 5.28 2.71
CA ARG A 97 -4.29 3.99 2.11
C ARG A 97 -5.48 3.32 2.77
N VAL A 98 -6.43 2.87 1.97
CA VAL A 98 -7.67 2.23 2.40
C VAL A 98 -7.84 0.85 1.76
N PHE A 99 -8.66 0.00 2.40
CA PHE A 99 -9.05 -1.30 1.87
C PHE A 99 -10.54 -1.35 1.59
N ALA A 100 -10.91 -2.01 0.49
CA ALA A 100 -12.25 -2.53 0.24
C ALA A 100 -12.42 -3.93 0.87
N ARG A 101 -12.01 -4.09 2.14
CA ARG A 101 -11.93 -5.38 2.84
C ARG A 101 -12.88 -5.43 4.02
N PHE A 102 -13.60 -6.56 4.11
CA PHE A 102 -14.50 -6.88 5.19
C PHE A 102 -14.53 -8.41 5.41
N LYS A 103 -15.11 -8.90 6.53
CA LYS A 103 -15.50 -10.32 6.64
C LYS A 103 -16.35 -10.67 5.44
N TRP A 104 -15.84 -11.56 4.58
CA TRP A 104 -16.40 -11.80 3.26
C TRP A 104 -17.79 -12.40 3.36
N PRO A 105 -18.82 -11.81 2.77
CA PRO A 105 -20.13 -12.41 2.65
C PRO A 105 -20.08 -13.70 1.81
N GLU A 106 -20.84 -14.69 2.19
CA GLU A 106 -20.80 -16.01 1.53
C GLU A 106 -21.45 -15.99 0.15
N THR A 107 -22.49 -15.17 -0.02
CA THR A 107 -23.26 -15.10 -1.27
C THR A 107 -22.95 -13.83 -2.06
N VAL A 108 -23.11 -13.91 -3.39
CA VAL A 108 -22.99 -12.75 -4.30
C VAL A 108 -24.04 -11.69 -3.96
N GLU A 109 -25.24 -12.10 -3.58
CA GLU A 109 -26.34 -11.19 -3.21
C GLU A 109 -25.98 -10.37 -1.96
N GLU A 110 -25.38 -10.99 -0.96
CA GLU A 110 -24.87 -10.26 0.23
C GLU A 110 -23.72 -9.32 -0.13
N GLN A 111 -22.83 -9.74 -1.01
CA GLN A 111 -21.73 -8.88 -1.50
C GLN A 111 -22.28 -7.62 -2.17
N GLU A 112 -23.26 -7.75 -3.04
CA GLU A 112 -23.87 -6.62 -3.74
C GLU A 112 -24.60 -5.65 -2.77
N ARG A 113 -25.12 -6.12 -1.65
CA ARG A 113 -25.69 -5.25 -0.60
C ARG A 113 -24.66 -4.30 0.03
N PHE A 114 -23.39 -4.70 0.09
CA PHE A 114 -22.31 -3.84 0.61
C PHE A 114 -21.75 -2.89 -0.44
N TRP A 115 -21.98 -3.15 -1.74
CA TRP A 115 -21.35 -2.40 -2.81
C TRP A 115 -21.72 -0.91 -2.77
N GLY A 116 -23.00 -0.58 -2.85
CA GLY A 116 -23.48 0.80 -2.83
C GLY A 116 -22.99 1.60 -1.62
N PRO A 117 -23.24 1.13 -0.39
CA PRO A 117 -22.72 1.80 0.83
C PRO A 117 -21.20 1.97 0.87
N MET A 118 -20.44 0.99 0.37
CA MET A 118 -18.98 1.09 0.27
C MET A 118 -18.55 2.20 -0.68
N ILE A 119 -19.17 2.29 -1.85
CA ILE A 119 -18.87 3.34 -2.84
C ILE A 119 -19.20 4.72 -2.27
N GLU A 120 -20.37 4.89 -1.65
CA GLU A 120 -20.74 6.13 -0.98
C GLU A 120 -19.75 6.51 0.13
N ASP A 121 -19.31 5.56 0.95
CA ASP A 121 -18.34 5.79 2.01
C ASP A 121 -16.99 6.25 1.43
N PHE A 122 -16.53 5.64 0.34
CA PHE A 122 -15.33 6.09 -0.36
C PHE A 122 -15.49 7.48 -0.97
N GLN A 123 -16.65 7.82 -1.51
CA GLN A 123 -16.95 9.17 -2.03
C GLN A 123 -16.88 10.20 -0.90
N ILE A 124 -17.58 9.97 0.22
CA ILE A 124 -17.62 10.87 1.40
C ILE A 124 -16.21 11.11 1.94
N ILE A 125 -15.43 10.05 2.12
CA ILE A 125 -14.06 10.17 2.64
C ILE A 125 -13.11 10.84 1.65
N SER A 126 -13.29 10.61 0.35
CA SER A 126 -12.47 11.25 -0.67
C SER A 126 -12.71 12.76 -0.73
N GLU A 127 -13.97 13.21 -0.61
CA GLU A 127 -14.32 14.62 -0.54
C GLU A 127 -13.76 15.29 0.73
N TYR A 128 -13.89 14.61 1.87
CA TYR A 128 -13.31 15.10 3.13
C TYR A 128 -11.79 15.20 3.07
N ALA A 129 -11.12 14.19 2.51
CA ALA A 129 -9.67 14.17 2.35
C ALA A 129 -9.19 15.23 1.36
N ALA A 130 -9.91 15.44 0.26
CA ALA A 130 -9.60 16.47 -0.74
C ALA A 130 -9.55 17.87 -0.14
N ALA A 131 -10.51 18.20 0.75
CA ALA A 131 -10.55 19.48 1.47
C ALA A 131 -9.34 19.69 2.40
N LYS A 132 -8.62 18.61 2.76
CA LYS A 132 -7.44 18.64 3.63
C LYS A 132 -6.12 18.36 2.88
N GLY A 133 -6.16 18.29 1.56
CA GLY A 133 -4.98 18.06 0.74
C GLY A 133 -4.47 16.61 0.77
N VAL A 134 -5.28 15.65 1.26
CA VAL A 134 -4.93 14.24 1.33
C VAL A 134 -5.60 13.46 0.19
N VAL A 135 -4.90 12.52 -0.40
CA VAL A 135 -5.40 11.59 -1.43
C VAL A 135 -5.82 10.28 -0.77
N ILE A 136 -6.91 9.67 -1.21
CA ILE A 136 -7.31 8.33 -0.79
C ILE A 136 -6.77 7.30 -1.79
N GLY A 137 -6.00 6.33 -1.31
CA GLY A 137 -5.42 5.27 -2.13
C GLY A 137 -6.05 3.90 -1.83
N LEU A 138 -6.84 3.38 -2.78
CA LEU A 138 -7.39 2.02 -2.70
C LEU A 138 -6.28 0.99 -2.90
N GLN A 139 -6.11 0.05 -1.98
CA GLN A 139 -5.20 -1.07 -2.13
C GLN A 139 -5.95 -2.35 -2.48
N ASN A 140 -5.45 -3.12 -3.45
CA ASN A 140 -5.89 -4.49 -3.70
C ASN A 140 -5.50 -5.43 -2.55
N HIS A 141 -6.31 -6.48 -2.34
CA HIS A 141 -6.05 -7.50 -1.32
C HIS A 141 -6.56 -8.86 -1.78
N ASN A 142 -5.77 -9.90 -1.62
CA ASN A 142 -5.96 -11.22 -2.20
C ASN A 142 -7.11 -12.07 -1.65
N HIS A 143 -7.70 -11.67 -0.53
CA HIS A 143 -8.82 -12.38 0.09
C HIS A 143 -9.72 -11.43 0.89
N SER A 144 -10.98 -11.82 1.08
CA SER A 144 -11.97 -11.07 1.86
C SER A 144 -12.01 -9.58 1.48
N SER A 145 -12.01 -9.29 0.18
CA SER A 145 -11.94 -7.92 -0.35
C SER A 145 -12.76 -7.79 -1.64
N PHE A 146 -13.32 -6.61 -1.85
CA PHE A 146 -13.94 -6.22 -3.12
C PHE A 146 -12.91 -5.75 -4.16
N ALA A 147 -11.61 -5.87 -3.88
CA ALA A 147 -10.50 -5.48 -4.75
C ALA A 147 -9.44 -6.59 -4.82
N MET A 148 -9.83 -7.80 -5.28
CA MET A 148 -8.93 -8.95 -5.37
C MET A 148 -8.32 -9.15 -6.76
N ASN A 149 -8.91 -8.56 -7.80
CA ASN A 149 -8.49 -8.66 -9.19
C ASN A 149 -8.69 -7.32 -9.93
N ALA A 150 -8.23 -7.23 -11.17
CA ALA A 150 -8.28 -5.98 -11.93
C ALA A 150 -9.72 -5.51 -12.19
N ASP A 151 -10.67 -6.41 -12.52
CA ASP A 151 -12.06 -6.03 -12.80
C ASP A 151 -12.69 -5.34 -11.58
N GLN A 152 -12.48 -5.90 -10.40
CA GLN A 152 -12.98 -5.35 -9.14
C GLN A 152 -12.35 -3.98 -8.82
N VAL A 153 -11.03 -3.85 -8.97
CA VAL A 153 -10.33 -2.58 -8.75
C VAL A 153 -10.87 -1.51 -9.71
N LEU A 154 -10.93 -1.81 -11.00
CA LEU A 154 -11.40 -0.87 -12.03
C LEU A 154 -12.87 -0.49 -11.83
N ARG A 155 -13.73 -1.45 -11.40
CA ARG A 155 -15.12 -1.17 -11.06
C ARG A 155 -15.21 -0.17 -9.89
N ILE A 156 -14.45 -0.38 -8.82
CA ILE A 156 -14.44 0.56 -7.67
C ILE A 156 -13.97 1.95 -8.11
N LEU A 157 -12.87 2.05 -8.84
CA LEU A 157 -12.34 3.34 -9.31
C LEU A 157 -13.37 4.09 -10.15
N LYS A 158 -14.05 3.38 -11.06
CA LYS A 158 -15.11 3.93 -11.90
C LYS A 158 -16.32 4.38 -11.07
N ASP A 159 -16.81 3.54 -10.15
CA ASP A 159 -18.04 3.81 -9.40
C ASP A 159 -17.83 4.91 -8.33
N VAL A 160 -16.63 5.02 -7.75
CA VAL A 160 -16.28 6.12 -6.82
C VAL A 160 -16.17 7.45 -7.55
N GLU A 161 -15.50 7.49 -8.69
CA GLU A 161 -15.39 8.66 -9.58
C GLU A 161 -15.11 9.98 -8.84
N ARG A 162 -14.01 10.00 -8.05
CA ARG A 162 -13.55 11.20 -7.35
C ARG A 162 -12.09 11.52 -7.70
N PRO A 163 -11.73 12.78 -8.00
CA PRO A 163 -10.38 13.17 -8.44
C PRO A 163 -9.26 12.83 -7.42
N LYS A 164 -9.61 12.75 -6.14
CA LYS A 164 -8.66 12.43 -5.05
C LYS A 164 -8.81 10.99 -4.54
N PHE A 165 -9.52 10.13 -5.28
CA PHE A 165 -9.54 8.69 -5.06
C PHE A 165 -8.70 8.01 -6.14
N THR A 166 -7.68 7.28 -5.74
CA THR A 166 -6.68 6.72 -6.64
C THR A 166 -6.35 5.27 -6.26
N TYR A 167 -5.43 4.67 -6.98
CA TYR A 167 -5.05 3.29 -6.78
C TYR A 167 -3.61 3.14 -6.31
N LEU A 168 -3.44 2.35 -5.27
CA LEU A 168 -2.18 1.90 -4.69
C LEU A 168 -2.02 0.41 -5.00
N MET A 169 -1.13 0.07 -5.93
CA MET A 169 -0.89 -1.31 -6.35
C MET A 169 -0.06 -2.06 -5.32
N ASP A 170 -0.62 -3.13 -4.74
CA ASP A 170 0.17 -4.11 -3.99
C ASP A 170 0.54 -5.26 -4.93
N THR A 171 1.83 -5.43 -5.19
CA THR A 171 2.33 -6.35 -6.23
C THR A 171 2.08 -7.82 -5.93
N GLY A 172 1.95 -8.19 -4.66
CA GLY A 172 1.77 -9.58 -4.24
C GLY A 172 0.38 -9.93 -3.74
N GLN A 173 -0.50 -8.94 -3.54
CA GLN A 173 -1.82 -9.15 -2.96
C GLN A 173 -2.92 -9.31 -4.02
N TRP A 174 -2.68 -10.19 -4.99
CA TRP A 174 -3.63 -10.53 -6.04
C TRP A 174 -4.22 -11.93 -5.81
N LYS A 175 -5.50 -12.13 -6.14
CA LYS A 175 -6.12 -13.45 -6.13
C LYS A 175 -5.38 -14.35 -7.12
N GLY A 176 -4.92 -15.51 -6.65
CA GLY A 176 -4.15 -16.44 -7.47
C GLY A 176 -2.64 -16.17 -7.56
N ALA A 177 -2.14 -15.07 -6.99
CA ALA A 177 -0.70 -14.82 -6.90
C ALA A 177 -0.04 -15.70 -5.83
N GLY A 178 1.24 -16.05 -6.01
CA GLY A 178 1.99 -16.90 -5.08
C GLY A 178 2.12 -16.34 -3.66
N GLY A 179 2.07 -15.03 -3.48
CA GLY A 179 2.00 -14.36 -2.19
C GLY A 179 0.60 -14.30 -1.59
N GLY A 180 -0.41 -14.79 -2.30
CA GLY A 180 -1.79 -14.83 -1.89
C GLY A 180 -2.08 -15.84 -0.76
N SER A 181 -3.35 -16.13 -0.53
CA SER A 181 -3.80 -17.13 0.44
C SER A 181 -4.37 -18.36 -0.30
N PRO A 182 -3.90 -19.58 -0.02
CA PRO A 182 -2.76 -19.92 0.84
C PRO A 182 -1.42 -19.51 0.22
N ARG A 183 -0.47 -19.06 1.05
CA ARG A 183 0.85 -18.62 0.57
C ARG A 183 1.61 -19.74 -0.13
N GLY A 184 2.25 -19.39 -1.24
CA GLY A 184 2.97 -20.31 -2.10
C GLY A 184 2.11 -20.98 -3.16
N TRP A 185 0.78 -20.94 -3.04
CA TRP A 185 -0.11 -21.42 -4.09
C TRP A 185 -0.24 -20.38 -5.22
N ARG A 186 -0.15 -20.85 -6.45
CA ARG A 186 -0.37 -20.03 -7.64
C ARG A 186 -1.41 -20.67 -8.53
N ASP A 187 -2.28 -19.86 -9.11
CA ASP A 187 -3.09 -20.29 -10.23
C ASP A 187 -2.21 -20.30 -11.50
N MET A 188 -1.86 -21.50 -11.95
CA MET A 188 -0.98 -21.69 -13.10
C MET A 188 -1.60 -21.24 -14.44
N LYS A 189 -2.90 -20.98 -14.47
CA LYS A 189 -3.60 -20.46 -15.65
C LYS A 189 -3.64 -18.93 -15.69
N LEU A 190 -3.27 -18.28 -14.57
CA LEU A 190 -3.32 -16.85 -14.39
C LEU A 190 -1.93 -16.22 -14.54
N ASP A 191 -1.82 -15.26 -15.43
CA ASP A 191 -0.69 -14.35 -15.51
C ASP A 191 -1.07 -13.03 -14.82
N ILE A 192 -0.73 -12.88 -13.52
CA ILE A 192 -1.08 -11.70 -12.73
C ILE A 192 -0.52 -10.39 -13.32
N TYR A 193 0.53 -10.45 -14.08
CA TYR A 193 1.15 -9.29 -14.72
C TYR A 193 0.26 -8.78 -15.86
N ARG A 194 -0.07 -9.66 -16.83
CA ARG A 194 -0.93 -9.33 -17.95
C ARG A 194 -2.40 -9.16 -17.52
N ASP A 195 -2.92 -10.10 -16.73
CA ASP A 195 -4.36 -10.18 -16.45
C ASP A 195 -4.81 -9.15 -15.42
N TYR A 196 -3.88 -8.67 -14.56
CA TYR A 196 -4.20 -7.68 -13.52
C TYR A 196 -3.34 -6.43 -13.61
N MET A 197 -2.00 -6.52 -13.52
CA MET A 197 -1.14 -5.35 -13.33
C MET A 197 -1.14 -4.42 -14.54
N GLU A 198 -1.04 -4.94 -15.77
CA GLU A 198 -1.09 -4.14 -17.00
C GLU A 198 -2.40 -3.34 -17.10
N ARG A 199 -3.50 -3.92 -16.65
CA ARG A 199 -4.83 -3.30 -16.71
C ARG A 199 -5.03 -2.18 -15.70
N VAL A 200 -4.39 -2.25 -14.54
CA VAL A 200 -4.53 -1.24 -13.46
C VAL A 200 -3.36 -0.26 -13.41
N ALA A 201 -2.27 -0.53 -14.14
CA ALA A 201 -1.10 0.33 -14.16
C ALA A 201 -1.40 1.80 -14.51
N PRO A 202 -2.30 2.11 -15.49
CA PRO A 202 -2.66 3.50 -15.81
C PRO A 202 -3.26 4.29 -14.65
N HIS A 203 -3.79 3.60 -13.64
CA HIS A 203 -4.42 4.21 -12.45
C HIS A 203 -3.52 4.21 -11.22
N THR A 204 -2.32 3.61 -11.32
CA THR A 204 -1.42 3.40 -10.18
C THR A 204 -0.66 4.67 -9.85
N THR A 205 -0.79 5.16 -8.62
CA THR A 205 -0.07 6.35 -8.11
C THR A 205 0.99 6.01 -7.08
N LEU A 206 0.89 4.84 -6.45
CA LEU A 206 1.87 4.32 -5.51
C LEU A 206 1.93 2.80 -5.64
N VAL A 207 3.11 2.22 -5.43
CA VAL A 207 3.32 0.78 -5.46
C VAL A 207 3.75 0.28 -4.09
N ARG A 208 3.13 -0.78 -3.60
CA ARG A 208 3.61 -1.58 -2.49
C ARG A 208 4.34 -2.79 -3.04
N ALA A 209 5.66 -2.72 -3.00
CA ALA A 209 6.53 -3.77 -3.47
C ALA A 209 6.63 -4.90 -2.43
N LYS A 210 5.88 -5.98 -2.64
CA LYS A 210 5.94 -7.16 -1.77
C LYS A 210 7.24 -7.91 -1.94
N ILE A 211 7.84 -8.25 -0.82
CA ILE A 211 9.07 -9.05 -0.76
C ILE A 211 8.77 -10.31 0.05
N TYR A 212 8.96 -11.46 -0.57
CA TYR A 212 8.67 -12.76 0.04
C TYR A 212 9.91 -13.61 0.23
N LYS A 213 10.79 -13.67 -0.77
CA LYS A 213 11.99 -14.52 -0.78
C LYS A 213 13.15 -13.76 -1.43
N ILE A 214 14.16 -13.36 -0.63
CA ILE A 214 15.24 -12.44 -1.08
C ILE A 214 16.65 -12.82 -0.59
N ASP A 215 16.87 -14.05 -0.18
CA ASP A 215 18.16 -14.50 0.41
C ASP A 215 19.39 -14.31 -0.48
N ASN A 216 19.20 -14.28 -1.78
CA ASN A 216 20.26 -14.08 -2.78
C ASN A 216 20.37 -12.63 -3.28
N GLY A 217 19.66 -11.70 -2.62
CA GLY A 217 19.58 -10.29 -3.05
C GLY A 217 18.60 -10.03 -4.19
N TRP A 218 17.79 -11.04 -4.57
CA TRP A 218 16.80 -10.97 -5.64
C TRP A 218 15.47 -11.54 -5.17
N GLU A 219 14.35 -10.83 -5.44
CA GLU A 219 13.02 -11.36 -5.10
C GLU A 219 12.66 -12.52 -6.04
N GLU A 220 12.49 -13.71 -5.48
CA GLU A 220 12.33 -14.94 -6.24
C GLU A 220 10.88 -15.22 -6.68
N TRP A 221 9.88 -14.64 -6.01
CA TRP A 221 8.47 -14.97 -6.24
C TRP A 221 7.74 -14.00 -7.16
N LEU A 222 8.25 -12.77 -7.28
CA LEU A 222 7.69 -11.73 -8.11
C LEU A 222 8.72 -11.24 -9.13
N ASP A 223 8.33 -11.14 -10.39
CA ASP A 223 9.16 -10.64 -11.49
C ASP A 223 9.17 -9.09 -11.49
N TYR A 224 10.03 -8.50 -10.66
CA TYR A 224 10.16 -7.05 -10.56
C TYR A 224 10.62 -6.38 -11.85
N PRO A 225 11.54 -6.92 -12.67
CA PRO A 225 11.83 -6.40 -14.01
C PRO A 225 10.56 -6.22 -14.84
N ARG A 226 9.69 -7.23 -14.89
CA ARG A 226 8.42 -7.16 -15.62
C ARG A 226 7.45 -6.15 -15.00
N ILE A 227 7.34 -6.10 -13.66
CA ILE A 227 6.51 -5.12 -12.96
C ILE A 227 6.92 -3.70 -13.32
N PHE A 228 8.22 -3.38 -13.23
CA PHE A 228 8.70 -2.03 -13.53
C PHE A 228 8.59 -1.69 -15.01
N LYS A 229 8.74 -2.66 -15.92
CA LYS A 229 8.45 -2.45 -17.34
C LYS A 229 7.00 -2.02 -17.55
N ILE A 230 6.03 -2.72 -16.95
CA ILE A 230 4.59 -2.38 -17.01
C ILE A 230 4.36 -0.96 -16.48
N LEU A 231 4.92 -0.64 -15.31
CA LEU A 231 4.75 0.66 -14.67
C LEU A 231 5.33 1.79 -15.54
N ARG A 232 6.53 1.61 -16.10
CA ARG A 232 7.17 2.60 -16.96
C ARG A 232 6.41 2.84 -18.25
N GLN A 233 5.89 1.80 -18.87
CA GLN A 233 5.04 1.90 -20.06
C GLN A 233 3.73 2.68 -19.81
N ASN A 234 3.38 2.92 -18.55
CA ASN A 234 2.23 3.70 -18.10
C ASN A 234 2.66 4.99 -17.34
N ASP A 235 3.84 5.52 -17.64
CA ASP A 235 4.37 6.78 -17.10
C ASP A 235 4.47 6.85 -15.57
N PHE A 236 4.44 5.71 -14.88
CA PHE A 236 4.57 5.69 -13.42
C PHE A 236 5.92 6.24 -12.98
N ASN A 237 5.89 7.24 -12.11
CA ASN A 237 7.06 7.88 -11.53
C ASN A 237 6.86 8.20 -10.03
N GLY A 238 6.00 7.43 -9.37
CA GLY A 238 5.63 7.59 -7.97
C GLY A 238 6.58 6.92 -6.98
N THR A 239 6.07 6.68 -5.78
CA THR A 239 6.79 6.01 -4.70
C THR A 239 6.58 4.50 -4.75
N VAL A 240 7.66 3.76 -4.49
CA VAL A 240 7.70 2.30 -4.37
C VAL A 240 8.01 1.95 -2.92
N SER A 241 7.02 1.42 -2.21
CA SER A 241 7.09 1.11 -0.77
C SER A 241 7.49 -0.34 -0.56
N ILE A 242 8.61 -0.60 0.09
CA ILE A 242 9.05 -1.95 0.47
C ILE A 242 8.10 -2.51 1.52
N VAL A 243 7.57 -3.70 1.29
CA VAL A 243 6.73 -4.43 2.24
C VAL A 243 7.21 -5.87 2.35
N PHE A 244 8.05 -6.13 3.35
CA PHE A 244 8.54 -7.48 3.62
C PHE A 244 7.48 -8.33 4.32
N GLU A 245 7.08 -9.41 3.70
CA GLU A 245 6.18 -10.44 4.26
C GLU A 245 6.76 -11.86 4.15
N GLY A 246 8.05 -11.97 3.92
CA GLY A 246 8.73 -13.24 3.70
C GLY A 246 8.77 -14.14 4.93
N GLY A 247 8.76 -13.57 6.12
CA GLY A 247 9.00 -14.30 7.36
C GLY A 247 10.44 -14.85 7.45
N GLN A 248 10.79 -15.37 8.61
CA GLN A 248 12.10 -15.96 8.88
C GLN A 248 12.19 -17.44 8.41
N PRO A 249 13.33 -18.09 8.61
CA PRO A 249 13.54 -19.48 8.18
C PRO A 249 12.33 -20.39 8.43
N PRO A 250 12.03 -21.32 7.50
CA PRO A 250 12.90 -21.70 6.38
C PRO A 250 12.75 -20.82 5.13
N ARG A 251 11.89 -19.78 5.16
CA ARG A 251 11.58 -18.97 3.95
C ARG A 251 12.74 -18.04 3.57
N ASN A 252 13.26 -17.27 4.52
CA ASN A 252 14.45 -16.46 4.37
C ASN A 252 15.45 -16.80 5.46
N ARG A 253 16.74 -16.76 5.15
CA ARG A 253 17.84 -17.05 6.09
C ARG A 253 18.14 -15.87 6.99
N PHE A 254 17.87 -14.67 6.54
CA PHE A 254 18.15 -13.40 7.21
C PHE A 254 16.93 -12.92 8.00
N ASP A 255 17.17 -12.02 8.94
CA ASP A 255 16.12 -11.32 9.65
C ASP A 255 15.40 -10.29 8.76
N ALA A 256 14.36 -9.65 9.30
CA ALA A 256 13.55 -8.73 8.52
C ALA A 256 14.32 -7.47 8.08
N GLN A 257 15.25 -6.96 8.89
CA GLN A 257 16.01 -5.75 8.55
C GLN A 257 16.98 -6.02 7.41
N GLU A 258 17.72 -7.13 7.47
CA GLU A 258 18.61 -7.50 6.38
C GLU A 258 17.84 -7.82 5.09
N CYS A 259 16.69 -8.49 5.17
CA CYS A 259 15.82 -8.70 4.01
C CYS A 259 15.32 -7.38 3.41
N ILE A 260 14.97 -6.38 4.23
CA ILE A 260 14.55 -5.06 3.74
C ILE A 260 15.72 -4.33 3.08
N LYS A 261 16.91 -4.43 3.63
CA LYS A 261 18.14 -3.87 3.03
C LYS A 261 18.45 -4.48 1.67
N LEU A 262 18.41 -5.81 1.56
CA LEU A 262 18.55 -6.52 0.29
C LEU A 262 17.46 -6.08 -0.72
N ALA A 263 16.21 -5.95 -0.24
CA ALA A 263 15.11 -5.48 -1.07
C ALA A 263 15.33 -4.05 -1.59
N ALA A 264 15.87 -3.17 -0.76
CA ALA A 264 16.20 -1.81 -1.17
C ALA A 264 17.24 -1.79 -2.30
N GLY A 265 18.29 -2.62 -2.21
CA GLY A 265 19.27 -2.80 -3.28
C GLY A 265 18.63 -3.32 -4.56
N HIS A 266 17.94 -4.46 -4.47
CA HIS A 266 17.25 -5.09 -5.60
C HIS A 266 16.31 -4.12 -6.33
N LEU A 267 15.44 -3.44 -5.59
CA LEU A 267 14.47 -2.53 -6.21
C LEU A 267 15.14 -1.31 -6.85
N ARG A 268 16.23 -0.77 -6.28
CA ARG A 268 17.01 0.30 -6.93
C ARG A 268 17.59 -0.14 -8.26
N ASP A 269 18.20 -1.32 -8.30
CA ASP A 269 18.81 -1.85 -9.52
C ASP A 269 17.74 -2.04 -10.62
N VAL A 270 16.59 -2.65 -10.28
CA VAL A 270 15.51 -2.86 -11.23
C VAL A 270 14.86 -1.53 -11.66
N MET A 271 14.68 -0.59 -10.73
CA MET A 271 14.18 0.75 -11.06
C MET A 271 15.14 1.48 -12.02
N ALA A 272 16.44 1.43 -11.77
CA ALA A 272 17.44 2.03 -12.65
C ALA A 272 17.41 1.40 -14.06
N LEU A 273 17.39 0.07 -14.14
CA LEU A 273 17.30 -0.66 -15.41
C LEU A 273 16.00 -0.36 -16.16
N SER A 274 14.90 -0.10 -15.45
CA SER A 274 13.60 0.16 -16.07
C SER A 274 13.59 1.43 -16.94
N TYR A 275 14.48 2.38 -16.70
CA TYR A 275 14.63 3.57 -17.54
C TYR A 275 15.24 3.28 -18.93
N LEU A 276 15.74 2.07 -19.14
CA LEU A 276 16.24 1.62 -20.46
C LEU A 276 15.12 1.07 -21.36
N TYR A 277 13.91 0.94 -20.86
CA TYR A 277 12.75 0.37 -21.59
C TYR A 277 11.91 1.42 -22.35
N HIS A 278 12.46 2.58 -22.62
CA HIS A 278 11.82 3.66 -23.43
C HIS A 278 12.29 3.66 -24.85
#